data_236918b062b53fc95afba53b4e6cd9e1
#
_entry.id   236918b062b53fc95afba53b4e6cd9e1
#
_cell.length_a   1.000
_cell.length_b   1.000
_cell.length_c   1.000
_cell.angle_alpha   90.00
_cell.angle_beta   90.00
_cell.angle_gamma   90.00
#
_symmetry.space_group_name_H-M   'P 1'
#
loop_
_entity.id
_entity.type
_entity.pdbx_description
1 polymer ?
#
loop_
_entity_poly.entity_id
_entity_poly.type
_entity_poly.pdbx_seq_one_letter_code
_entity_poly.pdbx_strand_id
1 'polypeptide(L)'
;MRAAVARLAAGVRSRLRADLGDDTGASPVEFVLVGALLTALTLAVLQFGLAVYVRNVVHDAAVEGAYEAALADTTLDDGVRRTRDILTRTVGAEYATDVRVRETTALGHDAVEVRVTTTLPLVGLLGAPRALEVTAHAPVESFD
;
A
#
# COMPACT_ATOMS: atom_id res chain seq x y z
N MET A 1 69.91 -11.39 -19.75
CA MET A 1 68.51 -11.90 -19.83
C MET A 1 67.69 -11.71 -18.54
N ARG A 2 68.23 -11.99 -17.37
CA ARG A 2 67.48 -11.82 -16.08
C ARG A 2 67.07 -10.40 -15.73
N ALA A 3 67.88 -9.39 -16.08
CA ALA A 3 67.58 -8.00 -15.77
C ALA A 3 66.45 -7.40 -16.64
N ALA A 4 66.22 -7.86 -17.84
CA ALA A 4 65.17 -7.39 -18.74
C ALA A 4 63.79 -7.91 -18.29
N VAL A 5 63.72 -9.16 -17.82
CA VAL A 5 62.49 -9.78 -17.29
C VAL A 5 62.05 -9.10 -15.98
N ALA A 6 63.00 -8.72 -15.11
CA ALA A 6 62.71 -8.00 -13.87
C ALA A 6 62.13 -6.60 -14.11
N ARG A 7 62.61 -5.88 -15.14
CA ARG A 7 62.07 -4.55 -15.52
C ARG A 7 60.67 -4.63 -16.12
N LEU A 8 60.41 -5.65 -16.94
CA LEU A 8 59.06 -5.90 -17.48
C LEU A 8 58.05 -6.25 -16.35
N ALA A 9 58.44 -7.11 -15.43
CA ALA A 9 57.59 -7.48 -14.29
C ALA A 9 57.30 -6.28 -13.36
N ALA A 10 58.26 -5.39 -13.15
CA ALA A 10 58.08 -4.18 -12.37
C ALA A 10 57.13 -3.18 -13.07
N GLY A 11 57.21 -3.02 -14.39
CA GLY A 11 56.37 -2.15 -15.17
C GLY A 11 54.91 -2.63 -15.26
N VAL A 12 54.69 -3.95 -15.29
CA VAL A 12 53.34 -4.52 -15.25
C VAL A 12 52.71 -4.37 -13.86
N ARG A 13 53.47 -4.55 -12.80
CA ARG A 13 53.01 -4.37 -11.42
C ARG A 13 52.68 -2.91 -11.07
N SER A 14 53.41 -1.94 -11.62
CA SER A 14 53.13 -0.52 -11.42
C SER A 14 51.85 -0.08 -12.16
N ARG A 15 51.61 -0.60 -13.36
CA ARG A 15 50.38 -0.34 -14.13
C ARG A 15 49.13 -0.95 -13.48
N LEU A 16 49.24 -2.21 -13.01
CA LEU A 16 48.14 -2.85 -12.24
C LEU A 16 47.82 -2.16 -10.92
N ARG A 17 48.84 -1.56 -10.23
CA ARG A 17 48.59 -0.79 -9.02
C ARG A 17 48.02 0.60 -9.29
N ALA A 18 48.35 1.23 -10.40
CA ALA A 18 47.77 2.50 -10.81
C ALA A 18 46.27 2.35 -11.20
N ASP A 19 45.91 1.21 -11.81
CA ASP A 19 44.54 0.93 -12.20
C ASP A 19 43.62 0.53 -10.99
N LEU A 20 44.23 0.07 -9.89
CA LEU A 20 43.50 -0.24 -8.64
C LEU A 20 43.34 0.96 -7.69
N GLY A 21 43.91 2.10 -8.04
CA GLY A 21 43.89 3.32 -7.24
C GLY A 21 43.10 4.47 -7.84
N ASP A 22 42.39 4.26 -8.95
CA ASP A 22 41.59 5.30 -9.57
C ASP A 22 40.17 5.30 -9.00
N ASP A 23 40.04 5.82 -7.78
CA ASP A 23 38.76 6.05 -7.08
C ASP A 23 37.90 7.12 -7.76
N THR A 24 38.37 7.73 -8.85
CA THR A 24 37.65 8.81 -9.58
C THR A 24 36.41 8.30 -10.31
N GLY A 25 36.30 7.00 -10.60
CA GLY A 25 35.12 6.42 -11.23
C GLY A 25 34.08 5.88 -10.23
N ALA A 26 34.48 5.58 -9.00
CA ALA A 26 33.60 5.01 -7.98
C ALA A 26 32.59 6.03 -7.45
N SER A 27 33.02 7.27 -7.24
CA SER A 27 32.19 8.34 -6.65
C SER A 27 30.91 8.68 -7.48
N PRO A 28 30.92 8.80 -8.81
CA PRO A 28 29.70 9.04 -9.60
C PRO A 28 28.74 7.85 -9.57
N VAL A 29 29.28 6.63 -9.62
CA VAL A 29 28.46 5.39 -9.56
C VAL A 29 27.81 5.25 -8.19
N GLU A 30 28.57 5.48 -7.12
CA GLU A 30 28.08 5.46 -5.75
C GLU A 30 26.98 6.51 -5.53
N PHE A 31 27.17 7.74 -6.02
CA PHE A 31 26.17 8.80 -5.96
C PHE A 31 24.86 8.40 -6.67
N VAL A 32 24.94 7.83 -7.88
CA VAL A 32 23.77 7.37 -8.64
C VAL A 32 23.07 6.22 -7.91
N LEU A 33 23.83 5.27 -7.37
CA LEU A 33 23.28 4.14 -6.62
C LEU A 33 22.55 4.60 -5.35
N VAL A 34 23.17 5.48 -4.58
CA VAL A 34 22.57 6.05 -3.36
C VAL A 34 21.33 6.88 -3.73
N GLY A 35 21.39 7.69 -4.78
CA GLY A 35 20.25 8.45 -5.28
C GLY A 35 19.07 7.57 -5.68
N ALA A 36 19.35 6.49 -6.43
CA ALA A 36 18.33 5.52 -6.83
C ALA A 36 17.71 4.80 -5.60
N LEU A 37 18.55 4.40 -4.63
CA LEU A 37 18.09 3.76 -3.39
C LEU A 37 17.21 4.69 -2.57
N LEU A 38 17.63 5.94 -2.38
CA LEU A 38 16.82 6.93 -1.64
C LEU A 38 15.50 7.23 -2.36
N THR A 39 15.51 7.33 -3.67
CA THR A 39 14.29 7.51 -4.47
C THR A 39 13.35 6.31 -4.30
N ALA A 40 13.86 5.10 -4.43
CA ALA A 40 13.08 3.88 -4.24
C ALA A 40 12.50 3.78 -2.82
N LEU A 41 13.30 4.12 -1.79
CA LEU A 41 12.85 4.15 -0.39
C LEU A 41 11.73 5.18 -0.20
N THR A 42 11.90 6.39 -0.73
CA THR A 42 10.88 7.44 -0.65
C THR A 42 9.57 6.99 -1.29
N LEU A 43 9.63 6.42 -2.50
CA LEU A 43 8.47 5.88 -3.19
C LEU A 43 7.80 4.75 -2.39
N ALA A 44 8.58 3.86 -1.78
CA ALA A 44 8.05 2.78 -0.95
C ALA A 44 7.28 3.31 0.28
N VAL A 45 7.81 4.35 0.94
CA VAL A 45 7.14 5.00 2.09
C VAL A 45 5.84 5.67 1.64
N LEU A 46 5.84 6.38 0.51
CA LEU A 46 4.63 7.01 -0.03
C LEU A 46 3.57 5.97 -0.41
N GLN A 47 3.97 4.86 -1.02
CA GLN A 47 3.07 3.76 -1.38
C GLN A 47 2.46 3.11 -0.14
N PHE A 48 3.27 2.87 0.89
CA PHE A 48 2.77 2.34 2.15
C PHE A 48 1.77 3.31 2.81
N GLY A 49 2.09 4.60 2.84
CA GLY A 49 1.18 5.62 3.37
C GLY A 49 -0.16 5.66 2.62
N LEU A 50 -0.13 5.58 1.27
CA LEU A 50 -1.34 5.53 0.46
C LEU A 50 -2.17 4.27 0.76
N ALA A 51 -1.55 3.11 0.88
CA ALA A 51 -2.25 1.87 1.19
C ALA A 51 -2.94 1.92 2.56
N VAL A 52 -2.27 2.46 3.57
CA VAL A 52 -2.84 2.67 4.92
C VAL A 52 -3.99 3.68 4.87
N TYR A 53 -3.82 4.78 4.15
CA TYR A 53 -4.87 5.79 3.97
C TYR A 53 -6.14 5.18 3.34
N VAL A 54 -6.01 4.49 2.22
CA VAL A 54 -7.15 3.84 1.55
C VAL A 54 -7.82 2.82 2.48
N ARG A 55 -7.04 2.00 3.19
CA ARG A 55 -7.58 1.05 4.15
C ARG A 55 -8.41 1.73 5.26
N ASN A 56 -7.93 2.82 5.82
CA ASN A 56 -8.64 3.56 6.86
C ASN A 56 -9.95 4.15 6.32
N VAL A 57 -9.91 4.78 5.13
CA VAL A 57 -11.13 5.32 4.50
C VAL A 57 -12.16 4.21 4.22
N VAL A 58 -11.71 3.04 3.73
CA VAL A 58 -12.61 1.89 3.50
C VAL A 58 -13.22 1.38 4.80
N HIS A 59 -12.41 1.32 5.87
CA HIS A 59 -12.88 0.93 7.19
C HIS A 59 -13.92 1.91 7.74
N ASP A 60 -13.64 3.21 7.70
CA ASP A 60 -14.53 4.25 8.20
C ASP A 60 -15.85 4.26 7.42
N ALA A 61 -15.79 4.11 6.09
CA ALA A 61 -16.98 4.01 5.24
C ALA A 61 -17.82 2.76 5.57
N ALA A 62 -17.18 1.62 5.87
CA ALA A 62 -17.88 0.41 6.25
C ALA A 62 -18.56 0.56 7.63
N VAL A 63 -17.89 1.21 8.59
CA VAL A 63 -18.45 1.51 9.92
C VAL A 63 -19.68 2.43 9.79
N GLU A 64 -19.55 3.54 9.07
CA GLU A 64 -20.66 4.48 8.83
C GLU A 64 -21.86 3.78 8.16
N GLY A 65 -21.60 2.92 7.15
CA GLY A 65 -22.65 2.17 6.49
C GLY A 65 -23.30 1.12 7.38
N ALA A 66 -22.55 0.49 8.30
CA ALA A 66 -23.10 -0.42 9.28
C ALA A 66 -24.02 0.29 10.28
N TYR A 67 -23.60 1.44 10.77
CA TYR A 67 -24.45 2.27 11.65
C TYR A 67 -25.71 2.72 10.92
N GLU A 68 -25.62 3.22 9.70
CA GLU A 68 -26.79 3.64 8.91
C GLU A 68 -27.80 2.50 8.75
N ALA A 69 -27.32 1.28 8.38
CA ALA A 69 -28.18 0.13 8.19
C ALA A 69 -28.73 -0.47 9.49
N ALA A 70 -28.15 -0.13 10.64
CA ALA A 70 -28.57 -0.61 11.97
C ALA A 70 -29.64 0.25 12.62
N LEU A 71 -29.91 1.45 12.09
CA LEU A 71 -30.99 2.33 12.58
C LEU A 71 -32.37 1.70 12.33
N ALA A 72 -33.29 1.91 13.23
CA ALA A 72 -34.62 1.29 13.20
C ALA A 72 -35.52 1.72 12.03
N ASP A 73 -35.24 2.89 11.42
CA ASP A 73 -36.01 3.49 10.33
C ASP A 73 -35.31 3.40 8.96
N THR A 74 -34.24 2.63 8.85
CA THR A 74 -33.43 2.45 7.64
C THR A 74 -33.44 1.01 7.15
N THR A 75 -32.86 0.78 5.98
CA THR A 75 -32.76 -0.53 5.34
C THR A 75 -31.29 -0.91 5.10
N LEU A 76 -31.04 -2.20 4.87
CA LEU A 76 -29.70 -2.68 4.47
C LEU A 76 -29.17 -1.96 3.22
N ASP A 77 -30.08 -1.60 2.28
CA ASP A 77 -29.72 -0.86 1.06
C ASP A 77 -29.29 0.57 1.36
N ASP A 78 -29.78 1.18 2.42
CA ASP A 78 -29.34 2.50 2.87
C ASP A 78 -27.87 2.44 3.31
N GLY A 79 -27.50 1.41 4.06
CA GLY A 79 -26.11 1.16 4.42
C GLY A 79 -25.18 0.94 3.22
N VAL A 80 -25.64 0.18 2.21
CA VAL A 80 -24.88 0.01 0.95
C VAL A 80 -24.67 1.36 0.27
N ARG A 81 -25.72 2.17 0.16
CA ARG A 81 -25.64 3.50 -0.48
C ARG A 81 -24.72 4.43 0.29
N ARG A 82 -24.83 4.47 1.62
CA ARG A 82 -23.99 5.28 2.49
C ARG A 82 -22.51 4.95 2.31
N THR A 83 -22.16 3.67 2.41
CA THR A 83 -20.77 3.18 2.21
C THR A 83 -20.23 3.59 0.84
N ARG A 84 -21.01 3.34 -0.23
CA ARG A 84 -20.59 3.66 -1.61
C ARG A 84 -20.41 5.16 -1.84
N ASP A 85 -21.29 5.98 -1.27
CA ASP A 85 -21.21 7.43 -1.41
C ASP A 85 -19.93 7.98 -0.76
N ILE A 86 -19.59 7.54 0.45
CA ILE A 86 -18.36 7.93 1.15
C ILE A 86 -17.12 7.50 0.35
N LEU A 87 -17.07 6.23 -0.09
CA LEU A 87 -15.94 5.72 -0.87
C LEU A 87 -15.75 6.50 -2.17
N THR A 88 -16.84 6.70 -2.92
CA THR A 88 -16.80 7.40 -4.22
C THR A 88 -16.30 8.83 -4.09
N ARG A 89 -16.71 9.54 -3.04
CA ARG A 89 -16.31 10.94 -2.80
C ARG A 89 -14.90 11.09 -2.27
N THR A 90 -14.41 10.09 -1.54
CA THR A 90 -13.13 10.23 -0.80
C THR A 90 -11.95 9.62 -1.54
N VAL A 91 -12.13 8.41 -2.10
CA VAL A 91 -11.03 7.64 -2.75
C VAL A 91 -11.32 7.27 -4.20
N GLY A 92 -12.57 7.32 -4.65
CA GLY A 92 -12.97 7.03 -6.02
C GLY A 92 -13.95 5.88 -6.15
N ALA A 93 -14.72 5.90 -7.25
CA ALA A 93 -15.77 4.91 -7.52
C ALA A 93 -15.24 3.48 -7.69
N GLU A 94 -13.98 3.33 -8.10
CA GLU A 94 -13.31 2.04 -8.26
C GLU A 94 -13.16 1.27 -6.95
N TYR A 95 -13.16 1.97 -5.81
CA TYR A 95 -13.10 1.36 -4.48
C TYR A 95 -14.46 0.97 -3.92
N ALA A 96 -15.56 1.40 -4.56
CA ALA A 96 -16.94 1.22 -4.12
C ALA A 96 -17.69 0.08 -4.86
N THR A 97 -16.99 -0.79 -5.58
CA THR A 97 -17.60 -1.77 -6.51
C THR A 97 -18.22 -2.99 -5.82
N ASP A 98 -17.61 -3.50 -4.75
CA ASP A 98 -18.10 -4.70 -4.03
C ASP A 98 -18.36 -4.35 -2.56
N VAL A 99 -19.55 -3.81 -2.31
CA VAL A 99 -20.07 -3.48 -0.97
C VAL A 99 -21.27 -4.37 -0.70
N ARG A 100 -21.23 -5.13 0.39
CA ARG A 100 -22.28 -6.05 0.82
C ARG A 100 -22.67 -5.74 2.25
N VAL A 101 -23.98 -5.75 2.52
CA VAL A 101 -24.54 -5.56 3.84
C VAL A 101 -25.45 -6.76 4.15
N ARG A 102 -25.40 -7.25 5.38
CA ARG A 102 -26.24 -8.34 5.85
C ARG A 102 -26.52 -8.24 7.32
N GLU A 103 -27.65 -8.81 7.74
CA GLU A 103 -27.93 -9.06 9.13
C GLU A 103 -27.06 -10.23 9.63
N THR A 104 -26.62 -10.14 10.87
CA THR A 104 -25.80 -11.16 11.53
C THR A 104 -26.03 -11.11 13.04
N THR A 105 -25.48 -12.08 13.75
CA THR A 105 -25.41 -12.04 15.20
C THR A 105 -23.95 -11.85 15.60
N ALA A 106 -23.61 -10.72 16.20
CA ALA A 106 -22.27 -10.43 16.67
C ALA A 106 -22.28 -10.26 18.19
N LEU A 107 -21.35 -10.92 18.89
CA LEU A 107 -21.21 -10.86 20.35
C LEU A 107 -22.51 -11.23 21.12
N GLY A 108 -23.37 -12.05 20.51
CA GLY A 108 -24.64 -12.48 21.12
C GLY A 108 -25.82 -11.53 20.94
N HIS A 109 -25.66 -10.50 20.12
CA HIS A 109 -26.69 -9.52 19.80
C HIS A 109 -26.95 -9.47 18.29
N ASP A 110 -28.16 -9.09 17.89
CA ASP A 110 -28.47 -8.83 16.49
C ASP A 110 -27.66 -7.63 16.02
N ALA A 111 -27.02 -7.77 14.87
CA ALA A 111 -26.10 -6.78 14.31
C ALA A 111 -26.21 -6.74 12.79
N VAL A 112 -25.81 -5.63 12.22
CA VAL A 112 -25.58 -5.48 10.77
C VAL A 112 -24.08 -5.58 10.51
N GLU A 113 -23.73 -6.40 9.52
CA GLU A 113 -22.37 -6.50 8.99
C GLU A 113 -22.28 -5.81 7.64
N VAL A 114 -21.32 -4.91 7.49
CA VAL A 114 -20.91 -4.35 6.20
C VAL A 114 -19.55 -4.91 5.84
N ARG A 115 -19.47 -5.47 4.63
CA ARG A 115 -18.24 -5.99 4.05
C ARG A 115 -17.92 -5.24 2.76
N VAL A 116 -16.72 -4.71 2.68
CA VAL A 116 -16.19 -4.04 1.49
C VAL A 116 -14.98 -4.83 1.00
N THR A 117 -15.03 -5.27 -0.26
CA THR A 117 -13.88 -5.90 -0.93
C THR A 117 -13.44 -5.00 -2.07
N THR A 118 -12.19 -4.57 -2.04
CA THR A 118 -11.67 -3.60 -3.00
C THR A 118 -10.21 -3.84 -3.36
N THR A 119 -9.69 -2.99 -4.24
CA THR A 119 -8.30 -3.04 -4.69
C THR A 119 -7.39 -2.37 -3.69
N LEU A 120 -6.26 -3.00 -3.37
CA LEU A 120 -5.19 -2.35 -2.62
C LEU A 120 -4.23 -1.64 -3.58
N PRO A 121 -4.00 -0.33 -3.46
CA PRO A 121 -3.03 0.38 -4.29
C PRO A 121 -1.61 0.00 -3.86
N LEU A 122 -0.90 -0.81 -4.66
CA LEU A 122 0.44 -1.29 -4.30
C LEU A 122 1.56 -0.55 -5.02
N VAL A 123 1.40 -0.22 -6.31
CA VAL A 123 2.43 0.47 -7.10
C VAL A 123 1.77 1.47 -8.04
N GLY A 124 1.72 2.74 -7.68
CA GLY A 124 1.09 3.79 -8.48
C GLY A 124 -0.37 3.46 -8.79
N LEU A 125 -0.71 3.33 -10.07
CA LEU A 125 -2.04 2.93 -10.54
C LEU A 125 -2.22 1.40 -10.65
N LEU A 126 -1.17 0.61 -10.39
CA LEU A 126 -1.24 -0.84 -10.40
C LEU A 126 -1.66 -1.31 -9.00
N GLY A 127 -2.92 -1.71 -8.86
CA GLY A 127 -3.46 -2.27 -7.63
C GLY A 127 -3.53 -3.79 -7.69
N ALA A 128 -3.47 -4.44 -6.53
CA ALA A 128 -3.85 -5.85 -6.41
C ALA A 128 -5.37 -5.93 -6.27
N PRO A 129 -6.09 -6.48 -7.26
CA PRO A 129 -7.55 -6.57 -7.20
C PRO A 129 -7.99 -7.48 -6.05
N ARG A 130 -9.02 -7.06 -5.30
CA ARG A 130 -9.57 -7.79 -4.14
C ARG A 130 -8.57 -8.10 -3.02
N ALA A 131 -7.47 -7.37 -2.94
CA ALA A 131 -6.46 -7.58 -1.91
C ALA A 131 -6.78 -6.90 -0.58
N LEU A 132 -7.80 -6.04 -0.56
CA LEU A 132 -8.29 -5.38 0.65
C LEU A 132 -9.72 -5.82 0.92
N GLU A 133 -9.93 -6.50 2.05
CA GLU A 133 -11.24 -6.80 2.60
C GLU A 133 -11.35 -6.15 3.97
N VAL A 134 -12.44 -5.44 4.19
CA VAL A 134 -12.77 -4.79 5.46
C VAL A 134 -14.19 -5.19 5.85
N THR A 135 -14.37 -5.53 7.11
CA THR A 135 -15.67 -5.85 7.70
C THR A 135 -15.90 -4.96 8.91
N ALA A 136 -17.08 -4.38 9.00
CA ALA A 136 -17.55 -3.61 10.15
C ALA A 136 -18.90 -4.14 10.63
N HIS A 137 -19.19 -3.95 11.92
CA HIS A 137 -20.45 -4.38 12.54
C HIS A 137 -21.02 -3.24 13.35
N ALA A 138 -22.34 -3.11 13.32
CA ALA A 138 -23.09 -2.25 14.22
C ALA A 138 -24.25 -3.03 14.87
N PRO A 139 -24.53 -2.84 16.17
CA PRO A 139 -25.69 -3.43 16.81
C PRO A 139 -26.98 -2.83 16.22
N VAL A 140 -27.98 -3.67 15.99
CA VAL A 140 -29.31 -3.22 15.56
C VAL A 140 -29.98 -2.43 16.71
N GLU A 141 -30.53 -1.27 16.38
CA GLU A 141 -31.34 -0.52 17.34
C GLU A 141 -32.65 -1.25 17.60
N SER A 142 -32.92 -1.56 18.85
CA SER A 142 -34.22 -2.08 19.30
C SER A 142 -34.87 -1.09 20.23
N PHE A 143 -36.11 -0.69 19.93
CA PHE A 143 -36.94 0.08 20.84
C PHE A 143 -37.67 -0.93 21.75
N ASP A 144 -37.11 -1.18 22.95
CA ASP A 144 -37.79 -1.88 24.03
C ASP A 144 -38.70 -0.92 24.81
#